data_9ada42cd61d6acd85a8445f7f12eecee
#
_entry.id   9ada42cd61d6acd85a8445f7f12eecee
#
_cell.length_a   1.000
_cell.length_b   1.000
_cell.length_c   1.000
_cell.angle_alpha   90.00
_cell.angle_beta   90.00
_cell.angle_gamma   90.00
#
_symmetry.space_group_name_H-M   'P 1'
#
loop_
_entity.id
_entity.type
_entity.pdbx_description
1 polymer ?
#
loop_
_entity_poly.entity_id
_entity_poly.type
_entity_poly.pdbx_seq_one_letter_code
_entity_poly.pdbx_strand_id
1 'polypeptide(L)'
;MTLLWDPALYRRHDDHRARPFLDLVSRVGAIAPREVVDLGCGPGHLTGVLAQRWPDARVRASDASPDMVAAARDNGVDAVQADVRDFTPGPETDVVVSNAVLHWVPEHRDLLARWAAALPAGGRLAVQVPGNESSPSHTIARDLLASEAWAPQVPDGLAAYGVGTPEEYARLLAAARPGAHVDCWETTYLHPLTGDDPVGDWIAGTTLRPVRAALTDAEWERLRADLAPRLRAAYPPDDAGTTWFGFRRVFAVLAAPGD
;
A
#
# COMPACT_ATOMS: atom_id res chain seq x y z
N MET A 1 17.84 -23.29 -5.87
CA MET A 1 18.00 -22.32 -6.98
C MET A 1 17.98 -20.94 -6.38
N THR A 2 19.11 -20.24 -6.41
CA THR A 2 19.25 -18.90 -5.82
C THR A 2 18.48 -17.91 -6.71
N LEU A 3 17.51 -17.19 -6.14
CA LEU A 3 16.79 -16.11 -6.83
C LEU A 3 17.84 -15.08 -7.29
N LEU A 4 18.11 -15.01 -8.57
CA LEU A 4 18.91 -13.94 -9.18
C LEU A 4 18.05 -12.67 -9.17
N TRP A 5 18.31 -11.80 -8.19
CA TRP A 5 17.84 -10.43 -8.22
C TRP A 5 18.55 -9.70 -9.36
N ASP A 6 17.78 -9.10 -10.27
CA ASP A 6 18.35 -8.20 -11.26
C ASP A 6 18.58 -6.80 -10.63
N PRO A 7 19.85 -6.41 -10.38
CA PRO A 7 20.15 -5.09 -9.82
C PRO A 7 19.76 -3.92 -10.74
N ALA A 8 19.51 -4.19 -12.03
CA ALA A 8 19.07 -3.18 -12.97
C ALA A 8 17.56 -2.88 -12.81
N LEU A 9 16.76 -3.89 -12.45
CA LEU A 9 15.36 -3.74 -12.11
C LEU A 9 15.21 -2.86 -10.84
N TYR A 10 16.05 -3.11 -9.84
CA TYR A 10 16.07 -2.35 -8.58
C TYR A 10 16.38 -0.86 -8.82
N ARG A 11 17.29 -0.54 -9.74
CA ARG A 11 17.71 0.83 -10.07
C ARG A 11 16.73 1.59 -10.96
N ARG A 12 15.88 0.91 -11.72
CA ARG A 12 14.87 1.56 -12.58
C ARG A 12 13.67 2.12 -11.81
N HIS A 13 13.47 1.64 -10.58
CA HIS A 13 12.35 2.01 -9.71
C HIS A 13 12.85 2.69 -8.43
N ASP A 14 13.80 3.62 -8.57
CA ASP A 14 14.40 4.38 -7.47
C ASP A 14 13.41 5.33 -6.76
N ASP A 15 12.11 5.17 -7.04
CA ASP A 15 11.03 5.78 -6.28
C ASP A 15 10.86 5.01 -4.95
N HIS A 16 10.91 5.74 -3.84
CA HIS A 16 10.65 5.25 -2.47
C HIS A 16 9.35 4.42 -2.33
N ARG A 17 8.45 4.49 -3.30
CA ARG A 17 7.20 3.72 -3.36
C ARG A 17 7.37 2.33 -3.96
N ALA A 18 8.36 2.12 -4.81
CA ALA A 18 8.60 0.84 -5.47
C ALA A 18 9.27 -0.18 -4.52
N ARG A 19 10.15 0.27 -3.61
CA ARG A 19 10.87 -0.63 -2.71
C ARG A 19 9.97 -1.56 -1.89
N PRO A 20 8.91 -1.08 -1.21
CA PRO A 20 8.00 -1.99 -0.49
C PRO A 20 7.35 -3.05 -1.38
N PHE A 21 7.00 -2.69 -2.61
CA PHE A 21 6.45 -3.64 -3.57
C PHE A 21 7.45 -4.73 -3.96
N LEU A 22 8.69 -4.34 -4.22
CA LEU A 22 9.76 -5.29 -4.54
C LEU A 22 10.06 -6.23 -3.36
N ASP A 23 10.09 -5.69 -2.14
CA ASP A 23 10.28 -6.47 -0.92
C ASP A 23 9.11 -7.48 -0.73
N LEU A 24 7.86 -7.06 -0.99
CA LEU A 24 6.68 -7.92 -0.98
C LEU A 24 6.79 -9.05 -2.00
N VAL A 25 7.02 -8.71 -3.27
CA VAL A 25 7.05 -9.68 -4.37
C VAL A 25 8.18 -10.68 -4.20
N SER A 26 9.32 -10.28 -3.60
CA SER A 26 10.45 -11.17 -3.32
C SER A 26 10.08 -12.36 -2.43
N ARG A 27 9.08 -12.20 -1.56
CA ARG A 27 8.61 -13.22 -0.61
C ARG A 27 7.54 -14.16 -1.16
N VAL A 28 7.01 -13.90 -2.35
CA VAL A 28 5.99 -14.78 -2.98
C VAL A 28 6.52 -16.20 -3.26
N GLY A 29 7.84 -16.35 -3.37
CA GLY A 29 8.51 -17.61 -3.64
C GLY A 29 8.71 -17.88 -5.13
N ALA A 30 9.39 -19.00 -5.42
CA ALA A 30 9.68 -19.44 -6.78
C ALA A 30 8.55 -20.37 -7.26
N ILE A 31 7.61 -19.83 -8.01
CA ILE A 31 6.50 -20.56 -8.63
C ILE A 31 6.42 -20.19 -10.12
N ALA A 32 5.76 -21.01 -10.91
CA ALA A 32 5.40 -20.73 -12.30
C ALA A 32 3.87 -20.55 -12.38
N PRO A 33 3.36 -19.34 -12.05
CA PRO A 33 1.93 -19.10 -12.01
C PRO A 33 1.32 -19.05 -13.41
N ARG A 34 0.08 -19.51 -13.55
CA ARG A 34 -0.74 -19.37 -14.77
C ARG A 34 -1.29 -17.95 -14.86
N GLU A 35 -1.85 -17.46 -13.76
CA GLU A 35 -2.42 -16.12 -13.66
C GLU A 35 -1.92 -15.40 -12.42
N VAL A 36 -1.53 -14.13 -12.62
CA VAL A 36 -1.16 -13.15 -11.57
C VAL A 36 -2.14 -11.99 -11.63
N VAL A 37 -2.75 -11.63 -10.50
CA VAL A 37 -3.69 -10.53 -10.41
C VAL A 37 -3.14 -9.43 -9.50
N ASP A 38 -3.08 -8.20 -10.02
CA ASP A 38 -2.67 -6.99 -9.30
C ASP A 38 -3.91 -6.15 -8.95
N LEU A 39 -4.26 -6.12 -7.68
CA LEU A 39 -5.46 -5.43 -7.18
C LEU A 39 -5.10 -4.03 -6.66
N GLY A 40 -5.64 -2.99 -7.33
CA GLY A 40 -5.31 -1.60 -7.10
C GLY A 40 -3.97 -1.22 -7.72
N CYS A 41 -3.82 -1.53 -9.01
CA CYS A 41 -2.58 -1.38 -9.75
C CYS A 41 -2.12 0.08 -9.94
N GLY A 42 -2.98 1.07 -9.64
CA GLY A 42 -2.71 2.46 -9.94
C GLY A 42 -2.38 2.66 -11.43
N PRO A 43 -1.35 3.47 -11.76
CA PRO A 43 -0.95 3.72 -13.15
C PRO A 43 -0.16 2.55 -13.80
N GLY A 44 -0.05 1.39 -13.15
CA GLY A 44 0.49 0.17 -13.72
C GLY A 44 2.02 0.01 -13.73
N HIS A 45 2.78 0.97 -13.23
CA HIS A 45 4.25 0.89 -13.26
C HIS A 45 4.80 -0.33 -12.54
N LEU A 46 4.19 -0.70 -11.40
CA LEU A 46 4.61 -1.85 -10.61
C LEU A 46 4.06 -3.17 -11.16
N THR A 47 2.93 -3.13 -11.86
CA THR A 47 2.37 -4.30 -12.56
C THR A 47 3.35 -4.84 -13.61
N GLY A 48 4.10 -3.96 -14.27
CA GLY A 48 5.16 -4.33 -15.21
C GLY A 48 6.27 -5.17 -14.56
N VAL A 49 6.52 -5.01 -13.26
CA VAL A 49 7.48 -5.86 -12.51
C VAL A 49 6.95 -7.29 -12.37
N LEU A 50 5.65 -7.47 -12.18
CA LEU A 50 5.04 -8.79 -12.12
C LEU A 50 5.16 -9.53 -13.45
N ALA A 51 4.91 -8.83 -14.57
CA ALA A 51 5.06 -9.39 -15.91
C ALA A 51 6.53 -9.79 -16.22
N GLN A 52 7.50 -9.00 -15.75
CA GLN A 52 8.92 -9.35 -15.90
C GLN A 52 9.32 -10.54 -15.02
N ARG A 53 8.77 -10.64 -13.81
CA ARG A 53 9.06 -11.75 -12.89
C ARG A 53 8.49 -13.08 -13.38
N TRP A 54 7.31 -13.05 -13.99
CA TRP A 54 6.58 -14.22 -14.46
C TRP A 54 6.16 -14.02 -15.93
N PRO A 55 7.13 -14.11 -16.86
CA PRO A 55 6.90 -13.78 -18.28
C PRO A 55 5.91 -14.71 -18.97
N ASP A 56 5.73 -15.92 -18.44
CA ASP A 56 4.78 -16.91 -18.99
C ASP A 56 3.39 -16.82 -18.36
N ALA A 57 3.21 -15.99 -17.33
CA ALA A 57 1.93 -15.81 -16.65
C ALA A 57 1.05 -14.79 -17.37
N ARG A 58 -0.26 -15.03 -17.31
CA ARG A 58 -1.22 -13.98 -17.63
C ARG A 58 -1.30 -12.97 -16.47
N VAL A 59 -0.80 -11.77 -16.67
CA VAL A 59 -0.90 -10.69 -15.66
C VAL A 59 -2.15 -9.86 -15.95
N ARG A 60 -3.05 -9.80 -14.97
CA ARG A 60 -4.27 -8.96 -14.99
C ARG A 60 -4.17 -7.92 -13.89
N ALA A 61 -4.71 -6.74 -14.14
CA ALA A 61 -4.69 -5.65 -13.18
C ALA A 61 -6.08 -4.99 -13.05
N SER A 62 -6.35 -4.43 -11.88
CA SER A 62 -7.57 -3.63 -11.67
C SER A 62 -7.29 -2.45 -10.77
N ASP A 63 -8.06 -1.38 -10.98
CA ASP A 63 -8.12 -0.22 -10.08
C ASP A 63 -9.56 0.35 -10.08
N ALA A 64 -9.99 0.91 -8.96
CA ALA A 64 -11.31 1.51 -8.84
C ALA A 64 -11.40 2.86 -9.58
N SER A 65 -10.26 3.56 -9.74
CA SER A 65 -10.18 4.85 -10.41
C SER A 65 -10.10 4.70 -11.93
N PRO A 66 -11.05 5.27 -12.70
CA PRO A 66 -10.98 5.23 -14.16
C PRO A 66 -9.71 5.91 -14.72
N ASP A 67 -9.22 6.97 -14.06
CA ASP A 67 -8.01 7.68 -14.48
C ASP A 67 -6.76 6.81 -14.30
N MET A 68 -6.70 6.03 -13.20
CA MET A 68 -5.61 5.08 -12.97
C MET A 68 -5.63 3.96 -13.99
N VAL A 69 -6.81 3.44 -14.31
CA VAL A 69 -6.97 2.41 -15.34
C VAL A 69 -6.55 2.92 -16.72
N ALA A 70 -6.93 4.15 -17.06
CA ALA A 70 -6.51 4.76 -18.32
C ALA A 70 -4.97 4.88 -18.38
N ALA A 71 -4.35 5.43 -17.34
CA ALA A 71 -2.89 5.54 -17.24
C ALA A 71 -2.18 4.16 -17.28
N ALA A 72 -2.75 3.14 -16.64
CA ALA A 72 -2.19 1.79 -16.67
C ALA A 72 -2.22 1.20 -18.09
N ARG A 73 -3.31 1.40 -18.83
CA ARG A 73 -3.43 0.97 -20.23
C ARG A 73 -2.46 1.70 -21.15
N ASP A 74 -2.26 3.00 -20.95
CA ASP A 74 -1.26 3.79 -21.68
C ASP A 74 0.17 3.27 -21.41
N ASN A 75 0.41 2.70 -20.24
CA ASN A 75 1.66 2.02 -19.87
C ASN A 75 1.71 0.54 -20.31
N GLY A 76 0.75 0.07 -21.12
CA GLY A 76 0.74 -1.27 -21.70
C GLY A 76 0.25 -2.37 -20.76
N VAL A 77 -0.45 -2.02 -19.67
CA VAL A 77 -1.00 -2.98 -18.71
C VAL A 77 -2.43 -3.36 -19.10
N ASP A 78 -2.77 -4.66 -19.07
CA ASP A 78 -4.15 -5.16 -19.21
C ASP A 78 -4.92 -4.86 -17.92
N ALA A 79 -5.41 -3.62 -17.78
CA ALA A 79 -6.09 -3.14 -16.59
C ALA A 79 -7.59 -2.95 -16.84
N VAL A 80 -8.41 -3.32 -15.85
CA VAL A 80 -9.86 -3.11 -15.86
C VAL A 80 -10.29 -2.24 -14.67
N GLN A 81 -11.35 -1.46 -14.86
CA GLN A 81 -11.95 -0.74 -13.75
C GLN A 81 -12.78 -1.72 -12.91
N ALA A 82 -12.35 -1.95 -11.66
CA ALA A 82 -13.06 -2.79 -10.71
C ALA A 82 -12.71 -2.42 -9.27
N ASP A 83 -13.67 -2.60 -8.38
CA ASP A 83 -13.44 -2.49 -6.94
C ASP A 83 -12.86 -3.79 -6.40
N VAL A 84 -11.87 -3.69 -5.51
CA VAL A 84 -11.25 -4.86 -4.86
C VAL A 84 -12.25 -5.67 -4.03
N ARG A 85 -13.37 -5.06 -3.60
CA ARG A 85 -14.44 -5.72 -2.87
C ARG A 85 -15.15 -6.79 -3.70
N ASP A 86 -15.21 -6.60 -5.02
CA ASP A 86 -15.88 -7.50 -5.95
C ASP A 86 -14.99 -8.66 -6.41
N PHE A 87 -13.69 -8.60 -6.09
CA PHE A 87 -12.75 -9.63 -6.50
C PHE A 87 -12.88 -10.91 -5.66
N THR A 88 -12.73 -12.03 -6.34
CA THR A 88 -12.53 -13.36 -5.73
C THR A 88 -11.58 -14.15 -6.61
N PRO A 89 -10.54 -14.81 -6.04
CA PRO A 89 -9.65 -15.67 -6.80
C PRO A 89 -10.42 -16.79 -7.53
N GLY A 90 -10.12 -16.96 -8.81
CA GLY A 90 -10.63 -18.07 -9.60
C GLY A 90 -9.70 -19.29 -9.56
N PRO A 91 -10.08 -20.41 -10.18
CA PRO A 91 -9.30 -21.66 -10.16
C PRO A 91 -7.93 -21.55 -10.86
N GLU A 92 -7.74 -20.52 -11.69
CA GLU A 92 -6.48 -20.26 -12.40
C GLU A 92 -5.65 -19.14 -11.76
N THR A 93 -6.18 -18.46 -10.75
CA THR A 93 -5.54 -17.32 -10.07
C THR A 93 -4.48 -17.85 -9.09
N ASP A 94 -3.26 -18.04 -9.56
CA ASP A 94 -2.19 -18.60 -8.74
C ASP A 94 -1.51 -17.55 -7.84
N VAL A 95 -1.54 -16.27 -8.23
CA VAL A 95 -0.98 -15.17 -7.41
C VAL A 95 -1.93 -13.99 -7.36
N VAL A 96 -2.22 -13.53 -6.16
CA VAL A 96 -2.92 -12.26 -5.90
C VAL A 96 -1.97 -11.31 -5.21
N VAL A 97 -1.79 -10.12 -5.77
CA VAL A 97 -0.97 -9.05 -5.20
C VAL A 97 -1.85 -7.83 -4.94
N SER A 98 -1.67 -7.19 -3.79
CA SER A 98 -2.29 -5.89 -3.49
C SER A 98 -1.31 -5.03 -2.70
N ASN A 99 -0.92 -3.90 -3.26
CA ASN A 99 0.09 -3.03 -2.67
C ASN A 99 -0.45 -1.61 -2.43
N ALA A 100 -0.49 -1.18 -1.19
CA ALA A 100 -0.93 0.14 -0.75
C ALA A 100 -2.38 0.49 -1.17
N VAL A 101 -3.28 -0.49 -1.09
CA VAL A 101 -4.72 -0.37 -1.42
C VAL A 101 -5.59 -0.58 -0.20
N LEU A 102 -5.42 -1.68 0.50
CA LEU A 102 -6.38 -2.17 1.48
C LEU A 102 -6.52 -1.28 2.73
N HIS A 103 -5.58 -0.38 2.99
CA HIS A 103 -5.72 0.64 4.04
C HIS A 103 -6.77 1.72 3.71
N TRP A 104 -7.34 1.71 2.50
CA TRP A 104 -8.50 2.53 2.11
C TRP A 104 -9.83 1.79 2.24
N VAL A 105 -9.81 0.51 2.61
CA VAL A 105 -10.98 -0.37 2.64
C VAL A 105 -11.26 -0.79 4.08
N PRO A 106 -12.33 -0.29 4.72
CA PRO A 106 -12.63 -0.58 6.11
C PRO A 106 -12.73 -2.09 6.41
N GLU A 107 -13.37 -2.84 5.50
CA GLU A 107 -13.60 -4.29 5.60
C GLU A 107 -12.46 -5.15 5.04
N HIS A 108 -11.25 -4.60 4.89
CA HIS A 108 -10.13 -5.30 4.25
C HIS A 108 -9.76 -6.63 4.93
N ARG A 109 -10.00 -6.77 6.23
CA ARG A 109 -9.73 -8.02 6.95
C ARG A 109 -10.65 -9.15 6.47
N ASP A 110 -11.92 -8.85 6.20
CA ASP A 110 -12.88 -9.82 5.67
C ASP A 110 -12.53 -10.19 4.22
N LEU A 111 -12.06 -9.20 3.43
CA LEU A 111 -11.56 -9.44 2.07
C LEU A 111 -10.36 -10.38 2.07
N LEU A 112 -9.39 -10.14 2.94
CA LEU A 112 -8.19 -10.97 3.06
C LEU A 112 -8.55 -12.42 3.45
N ALA A 113 -9.46 -12.60 4.41
CA ALA A 113 -9.92 -13.92 4.80
C ALA A 113 -10.63 -14.64 3.64
N ARG A 114 -11.52 -13.94 2.92
CA ARG A 114 -12.23 -14.47 1.75
C ARG A 114 -11.27 -14.85 0.64
N TRP A 115 -10.29 -14.01 0.31
CA TRP A 115 -9.31 -14.30 -0.73
C TRP A 115 -8.42 -15.49 -0.35
N ALA A 116 -7.93 -15.53 0.90
CA ALA A 116 -7.11 -16.64 1.39
C ALA A 116 -7.87 -17.98 1.31
N ALA A 117 -9.14 -17.99 1.69
CA ALA A 117 -9.98 -19.20 1.64
C ALA A 117 -10.25 -19.66 0.19
N ALA A 118 -10.39 -18.71 -0.75
CA ALA A 118 -10.73 -18.99 -2.15
C ALA A 118 -9.51 -19.31 -3.05
N LEU A 119 -8.27 -19.11 -2.58
CA LEU A 119 -7.08 -19.45 -3.37
C LEU A 119 -7.08 -20.92 -3.78
N PRO A 120 -6.67 -21.26 -5.01
CA PRO A 120 -6.44 -22.66 -5.40
C PRO A 120 -5.29 -23.29 -4.59
N ALA A 121 -5.16 -24.61 -4.67
CA ALA A 121 -4.01 -25.32 -4.11
C ALA A 121 -2.70 -24.75 -4.66
N GLY A 122 -1.73 -24.52 -3.77
CA GLY A 122 -0.46 -23.89 -4.15
C GLY A 122 -0.53 -22.38 -4.45
N GLY A 123 -1.71 -21.75 -4.42
CA GLY A 123 -1.88 -20.31 -4.69
C GLY A 123 -1.19 -19.41 -3.68
N ARG A 124 -0.95 -18.18 -4.04
CA ARG A 124 -0.24 -17.16 -3.24
C ARG A 124 -1.09 -15.89 -3.10
N LEU A 125 -1.12 -15.34 -1.89
CA LEU A 125 -1.64 -14.01 -1.61
C LEU A 125 -0.51 -13.17 -1.04
N ALA A 126 -0.26 -12.00 -1.61
CA ALA A 126 0.78 -11.08 -1.18
C ALA A 126 0.21 -9.66 -1.03
N VAL A 127 0.25 -9.15 0.17
CA VAL A 127 -0.36 -7.85 0.53
C VAL A 127 0.62 -6.98 1.29
N GLN A 128 0.64 -5.69 0.94
CA GLN A 128 1.33 -4.66 1.69
C GLN A 128 0.39 -3.47 1.93
N VAL A 129 0.42 -2.94 3.14
CA VAL A 129 -0.31 -1.72 3.52
C VAL A 129 0.57 -0.77 4.33
N PRO A 130 0.44 0.57 4.17
CA PRO A 130 1.02 1.53 5.10
C PRO A 130 0.34 1.41 6.46
N GLY A 131 1.16 1.40 7.53
CA GLY A 131 0.68 1.24 8.91
C GLY A 131 1.12 2.41 9.79
N ASN A 132 0.85 3.65 9.37
CA ASN A 132 1.35 4.86 10.04
C ASN A 132 0.31 5.56 10.92
N GLU A 133 -0.83 4.95 11.19
CA GLU A 133 -1.94 5.58 11.91
C GLU A 133 -1.56 6.09 13.31
N SER A 134 -0.59 5.45 13.97
CA SER A 134 -0.04 5.87 15.27
C SER A 134 1.21 6.76 15.15
N SER A 135 1.71 7.02 13.95
CA SER A 135 2.88 7.89 13.76
C SER A 135 2.53 9.36 14.07
N PRO A 136 3.46 10.15 14.59
CA PRO A 136 3.20 11.57 14.91
C PRO A 136 2.59 12.36 13.75
N SER A 137 3.01 12.10 12.50
CA SER A 137 2.44 12.76 11.32
C SER A 137 0.93 12.55 11.16
N HIS A 138 0.44 11.34 11.48
CA HIS A 138 -0.97 10.98 11.36
C HIS A 138 -1.79 11.40 12.61
N THR A 139 -1.21 11.23 13.81
CA THR A 139 -1.90 11.63 15.05
C THR A 139 -2.05 13.16 15.12
N ILE A 140 -0.99 13.92 14.80
CA ILE A 140 -1.04 15.40 14.75
C ILE A 140 -2.09 15.87 13.75
N ALA A 141 -2.12 15.29 12.55
CA ALA A 141 -3.10 15.66 11.53
C ALA A 141 -4.54 15.33 11.99
N ARG A 142 -4.76 14.15 12.57
CA ARG A 142 -6.05 13.71 13.08
C ARG A 142 -6.54 14.62 14.21
N ASP A 143 -5.69 14.91 15.19
CA ASP A 143 -6.04 15.75 16.34
C ASP A 143 -6.35 17.17 15.89
N LEU A 144 -5.61 17.72 14.92
CA LEU A 144 -5.90 19.04 14.38
C LEU A 144 -7.24 19.05 13.64
N LEU A 145 -7.51 18.07 12.79
CA LEU A 145 -8.76 17.97 12.03
C LEU A 145 -9.98 17.74 12.93
N ALA A 146 -9.79 17.10 14.09
CA ALA A 146 -10.85 16.91 15.10
C ALA A 146 -11.09 18.16 15.97
N SER A 147 -10.25 19.20 15.87
CA SER A 147 -10.42 20.43 16.66
C SER A 147 -11.66 21.23 16.25
N GLU A 148 -12.17 22.08 17.16
CA GLU A 148 -13.31 22.98 16.89
C GLU A 148 -13.08 23.87 15.65
N ALA A 149 -11.83 24.22 15.38
CA ALA A 149 -11.46 25.06 14.23
C ALA A 149 -11.60 24.33 12.88
N TRP A 150 -11.47 22.98 12.83
CA TRP A 150 -11.40 22.24 11.58
C TRP A 150 -12.51 21.20 11.40
N ALA A 151 -13.05 20.63 12.46
CA ALA A 151 -14.11 19.62 12.39
C ALA A 151 -15.34 20.05 11.53
N PRO A 152 -15.78 21.32 11.52
CA PRO A 152 -16.88 21.75 10.67
C PRO A 152 -16.57 21.71 9.16
N GLN A 153 -15.29 21.92 8.77
CA GLN A 153 -14.85 21.92 7.37
C GLN A 153 -14.54 20.49 6.85
N VAL A 154 -14.13 19.59 7.75
CA VAL A 154 -13.78 18.21 7.43
C VAL A 154 -14.49 17.28 8.41
N PRO A 155 -15.82 17.14 8.32
CA PRO A 155 -16.63 16.39 9.29
C PRO A 155 -16.24 14.91 9.39
N ASP A 156 -15.75 14.30 8.30
CA ASP A 156 -15.27 12.93 8.29
C ASP A 156 -13.85 12.79 8.87
N GLY A 157 -13.17 13.92 9.11
CA GLY A 157 -11.82 13.95 9.64
C GLY A 157 -10.82 13.18 8.79
N LEU A 158 -9.83 12.59 9.45
CA LEU A 158 -8.88 11.67 8.84
C LEU A 158 -9.28 10.25 9.20
N ALA A 159 -9.82 9.52 8.24
CA ALA A 159 -10.24 8.14 8.43
C ALA A 159 -9.04 7.25 8.83
N ALA A 160 -9.28 6.39 9.83
CA ALA A 160 -8.37 5.33 10.23
C ALA A 160 -9.07 4.00 9.98
N TYR A 161 -8.55 3.19 9.07
CA TYR A 161 -9.17 1.94 8.69
C TYR A 161 -8.60 0.71 9.42
N GLY A 162 -7.85 0.95 10.50
CA GLY A 162 -7.41 -0.08 11.42
C GLY A 162 -6.41 -1.06 10.82
N VAL A 163 -5.33 -0.55 10.22
CA VAL A 163 -4.24 -1.40 9.76
C VAL A 163 -3.65 -2.16 10.95
N GLY A 164 -3.72 -3.49 10.88
CA GLY A 164 -3.30 -4.38 11.94
C GLY A 164 -1.79 -4.50 12.11
N THR A 165 -1.40 -5.25 13.13
CA THR A 165 -0.03 -5.72 13.30
C THR A 165 0.24 -6.95 12.42
N PRO A 166 1.51 -7.29 12.15
CA PRO A 166 1.85 -8.54 11.47
C PRO A 166 1.24 -9.78 12.14
N GLU A 167 1.20 -9.80 13.47
CA GLU A 167 0.62 -10.92 14.23
C GLU A 167 -0.89 -11.05 14.00
N GLU A 168 -1.63 -9.95 13.96
CA GLU A 168 -3.08 -9.96 13.68
C GLU A 168 -3.36 -10.48 12.27
N TYR A 169 -2.61 -10.05 11.26
CA TYR A 169 -2.75 -10.57 9.90
C TYR A 169 -2.35 -12.06 9.80
N ALA A 170 -1.29 -12.47 10.50
CA ALA A 170 -0.88 -13.87 10.51
C ALA A 170 -1.96 -14.77 11.09
N ARG A 171 -2.56 -14.39 12.22
CA ARG A 171 -3.67 -15.13 12.84
C ARG A 171 -4.90 -15.18 11.92
N LEU A 172 -5.26 -14.06 11.31
CA LEU A 172 -6.36 -13.97 10.36
C LEU A 172 -6.19 -14.95 9.20
N LEU A 173 -5.03 -14.88 8.55
CA LEU A 173 -4.74 -15.68 7.36
C LEU A 173 -4.60 -17.17 7.67
N ALA A 174 -3.95 -17.53 8.79
CA ALA A 174 -3.84 -18.91 9.22
C ALA A 174 -5.21 -19.54 9.57
N ALA A 175 -6.11 -18.76 10.16
CA ALA A 175 -7.49 -19.20 10.45
C ALA A 175 -8.31 -19.33 9.16
N ALA A 176 -8.15 -18.41 8.20
CA ALA A 176 -8.88 -18.42 6.94
C ALA A 176 -8.45 -19.54 5.99
N ARG A 177 -7.18 -19.96 6.05
CA ARG A 177 -6.64 -21.06 5.22
C ARG A 177 -5.81 -22.02 6.08
N PRO A 178 -6.42 -23.02 6.75
CA PRO A 178 -5.69 -24.01 7.54
C PRO A 178 -4.65 -24.76 6.71
N GLY A 179 -3.46 -24.95 7.29
CA GLY A 179 -2.34 -25.59 6.62
C GLY A 179 -1.52 -24.70 5.68
N ALA A 180 -1.93 -23.45 5.48
CA ALA A 180 -1.13 -22.50 4.71
C ALA A 180 0.14 -22.09 5.46
N HIS A 181 1.21 -21.82 4.70
CA HIS A 181 2.37 -21.11 5.22
C HIS A 181 2.09 -19.61 5.17
N VAL A 182 2.26 -18.94 6.32
CA VAL A 182 2.01 -17.49 6.45
C VAL A 182 3.29 -16.80 6.90
N ASP A 183 3.72 -15.77 6.16
CA ASP A 183 4.86 -14.91 6.46
C ASP A 183 4.36 -13.47 6.56
N CYS A 184 4.32 -12.92 7.79
CA CYS A 184 3.90 -11.56 8.04
C CYS A 184 4.99 -10.79 8.78
N TRP A 185 5.28 -9.58 8.29
CA TRP A 185 6.32 -8.74 8.88
C TRP A 185 5.99 -7.27 8.71
N GLU A 186 6.80 -6.42 9.33
CA GLU A 186 6.78 -4.98 9.08
C GLU A 186 8.19 -4.46 8.82
N THR A 187 8.24 -3.36 8.09
CA THR A 187 9.48 -2.63 7.82
C THR A 187 9.22 -1.14 7.94
N THR A 188 10.06 -0.44 8.67
CA THR A 188 10.08 1.02 8.65
C THR A 188 11.15 1.50 7.67
N TYR A 189 10.71 2.14 6.60
CA TYR A 189 11.60 2.76 5.61
C TYR A 189 11.90 4.19 6.05
N LEU A 190 13.17 4.51 6.23
CA LEU A 190 13.60 5.87 6.52
C LEU A 190 13.80 6.64 5.21
N HIS A 191 13.08 7.73 5.07
CA HIS A 191 13.16 8.64 3.94
C HIS A 191 13.92 9.90 4.33
N PRO A 192 15.06 10.20 3.70
CA PRO A 192 15.75 11.47 3.89
C PRO A 192 14.99 12.56 3.14
N LEU A 193 14.27 13.40 3.86
CA LEU A 193 13.49 14.49 3.30
C LEU A 193 14.21 15.83 3.53
N THR A 194 14.08 16.74 2.56
CA THR A 194 14.64 18.09 2.64
C THR A 194 13.56 19.12 2.29
N GLY A 195 13.73 20.36 2.73
CA GLY A 195 12.79 21.44 2.50
C GLY A 195 12.26 22.06 3.81
N ASP A 196 11.37 23.03 3.68
CA ASP A 196 10.85 23.81 4.83
C ASP A 196 9.80 23.03 5.63
N ASP A 197 8.97 22.22 4.97
CA ASP A 197 7.92 21.40 5.59
C ASP A 197 7.84 20.00 4.93
N PRO A 198 8.95 19.22 4.93
CA PRO A 198 9.06 18.05 4.10
C PRO A 198 8.09 16.93 4.49
N VAL A 199 7.74 16.82 5.78
CA VAL A 199 6.74 15.83 6.24
C VAL A 199 5.33 16.29 5.88
N GLY A 200 5.03 17.58 5.98
CA GLY A 200 3.77 18.16 5.53
C GLY A 200 3.54 17.93 4.03
N ASP A 201 4.57 18.14 3.22
CA ASP A 201 4.52 17.88 1.76
C ASP A 201 4.28 16.39 1.46
N TRP A 202 4.95 15.50 2.21
CA TRP A 202 4.74 14.06 2.06
C TRP A 202 3.30 13.64 2.34
N ILE A 203 2.75 14.04 3.51
CA ILE A 203 1.39 13.64 3.87
C ILE A 203 0.32 14.34 3.04
N ALA A 204 0.60 15.54 2.50
CA ALA A 204 -0.28 16.24 1.57
C ALA A 204 -0.51 15.40 0.28
N GLY A 205 0.54 14.79 -0.24
CA GLY A 205 0.47 13.93 -1.43
C GLY A 205 -0.09 12.53 -1.18
N THR A 206 -0.33 12.15 0.07
CA THR A 206 -0.77 10.79 0.46
C THR A 206 -1.99 10.85 1.37
N THR A 207 -1.79 10.87 2.66
CA THR A 207 -2.80 10.75 3.72
C THR A 207 -3.85 11.86 3.69
N LEU A 208 -3.45 13.09 3.36
CA LEU A 208 -4.34 14.27 3.35
C LEU A 208 -5.06 14.50 2.00
N ARG A 209 -4.91 13.62 1.01
CA ARG A 209 -5.61 13.78 -0.28
C ARG A 209 -7.13 13.93 -0.16
N PRO A 210 -7.85 13.10 0.64
CA PRO A 210 -9.27 13.29 0.84
C PRO A 210 -9.62 14.64 1.50
N VAL A 211 -8.81 15.06 2.48
CA VAL A 211 -8.97 16.35 3.16
C VAL A 211 -8.76 17.51 2.19
N ARG A 212 -7.71 17.44 1.35
CA ARG A 212 -7.45 18.45 0.32
C ARG A 212 -8.61 18.58 -0.66
N ALA A 213 -9.25 17.48 -1.03
CA ALA A 213 -10.40 17.49 -1.94
C ALA A 213 -11.66 18.15 -1.32
N ALA A 214 -11.76 18.16 0.01
CA ALA A 214 -12.89 18.76 0.73
C ALA A 214 -12.71 20.26 1.02
N LEU A 215 -11.49 20.80 0.92
CA LEU A 215 -11.14 22.15 1.29
C LEU A 215 -10.95 23.06 0.07
N THR A 216 -11.28 24.34 0.22
CA THR A 216 -10.87 25.41 -0.70
C THR A 216 -9.34 25.61 -0.63
N ASP A 217 -8.76 26.29 -1.63
CA ASP A 217 -7.32 26.59 -1.61
C ASP A 217 -6.90 27.42 -0.39
N ALA A 218 -7.70 28.41 0.02
CA ALA A 218 -7.42 29.22 1.19
C ALA A 218 -7.48 28.43 2.50
N GLU A 219 -8.43 27.51 2.63
CA GLU A 219 -8.53 26.63 3.81
C GLU A 219 -7.39 25.63 3.84
N TRP A 220 -7.01 25.08 2.68
CA TRP A 220 -5.87 24.18 2.56
C TRP A 220 -4.56 24.85 3.00
N GLU A 221 -4.26 26.06 2.53
CA GLU A 221 -3.06 26.79 2.95
C GLU A 221 -3.08 27.11 4.46
N ARG A 222 -4.25 27.44 5.02
CA ARG A 222 -4.41 27.62 6.46
C ARG A 222 -4.17 26.33 7.24
N LEU A 223 -4.71 25.18 6.76
CA LEU A 223 -4.47 23.88 7.38
C LEU A 223 -2.98 23.52 7.37
N ARG A 224 -2.31 23.76 6.25
CA ARG A 224 -0.86 23.53 6.15
C ARG A 224 -0.08 24.41 7.13
N ALA A 225 -0.45 25.69 7.26
CA ALA A 225 0.18 26.59 8.19
C ALA A 225 0.00 26.16 9.67
N ASP A 226 -1.16 25.59 10.01
CA ASP A 226 -1.44 25.06 11.35
C ASP A 226 -0.71 23.74 11.63
N LEU A 227 -0.49 22.90 10.61
CA LEU A 227 0.21 21.61 10.72
C LEU A 227 1.73 21.78 10.81
N ALA A 228 2.30 22.65 9.99
CA ALA A 228 3.75 22.74 9.78
C ALA A 228 4.58 22.90 11.07
N PRO A 229 4.24 23.79 12.03
CA PRO A 229 5.03 23.94 13.26
C PRO A 229 4.98 22.68 14.13
N ARG A 230 3.86 21.95 14.14
CA ARG A 230 3.66 20.73 14.91
C ARG A 230 4.45 19.57 14.31
N LEU A 231 4.43 19.45 12.97
CA LEU A 231 5.19 18.44 12.24
C LEU A 231 6.70 18.66 12.37
N ARG A 232 7.16 19.91 12.24
CA ARG A 232 8.58 20.24 12.44
C ARG A 232 9.06 19.95 13.86
N ALA A 233 8.22 20.16 14.86
CA ALA A 233 8.55 19.81 16.24
C ALA A 233 8.66 18.29 16.46
N ALA A 234 7.80 17.49 15.79
CA ALA A 234 7.81 16.05 15.87
C ALA A 234 8.91 15.38 15.02
N TYR A 235 9.34 16.05 13.95
CA TYR A 235 10.33 15.59 12.98
C TYR A 235 11.38 16.69 12.73
N PRO A 236 12.23 16.99 13.72
CA PRO A 236 13.26 18.01 13.54
C PRO A 236 14.32 17.54 12.52
N PRO A 237 14.85 18.45 11.70
CA PRO A 237 15.99 18.14 10.85
C PRO A 237 17.24 17.88 11.68
N ASP A 238 18.15 17.09 11.14
CA ASP A 238 19.51 16.93 11.68
C ASP A 238 20.40 18.15 11.35
N ASP A 239 21.67 18.08 11.81
CA ASP A 239 22.65 19.16 11.59
C ASP A 239 22.94 19.44 10.10
N ALA A 240 22.62 18.51 9.21
CA ALA A 240 22.75 18.65 7.76
C ALA A 240 21.48 19.18 7.09
N GLY A 241 20.43 19.47 7.87
CA GLY A 241 19.14 19.93 7.35
C GLY A 241 18.25 18.81 6.78
N THR A 242 18.55 17.55 7.09
CA THR A 242 17.78 16.39 6.65
C THR A 242 16.77 15.98 7.72
N THR A 243 15.50 15.85 7.33
CA THR A 243 14.45 15.27 8.16
C THR A 243 14.31 13.78 7.85
N TRP A 244 14.63 12.94 8.82
CA TRP A 244 14.52 11.49 8.70
C TRP A 244 13.08 11.05 8.98
N PHE A 245 12.33 10.76 7.92
CA PHE A 245 10.92 10.38 8.02
C PHE A 245 10.76 8.87 7.94
N GLY A 246 10.42 8.25 9.08
CA GLY A 246 10.13 6.82 9.15
C GLY A 246 8.71 6.53 8.64
N PHE A 247 8.60 5.65 7.65
CA PHE A 247 7.32 5.23 7.10
C PHE A 247 7.16 3.71 7.24
N ARG A 248 6.27 3.30 8.14
CA ARG A 248 5.99 1.90 8.46
C ARG A 248 5.14 1.26 7.38
N ARG A 249 5.51 0.06 6.96
CA ARG A 249 4.77 -0.82 6.05
C ARG A 249 4.56 -2.17 6.70
N VAL A 250 3.36 -2.68 6.60
CA VAL A 250 2.98 -4.02 7.07
C VAL A 250 2.75 -4.92 5.86
N PHE A 251 3.28 -6.11 5.94
CA PHE A 251 3.30 -7.09 4.87
C PHE A 251 2.67 -8.40 5.32
N ALA A 252 1.97 -9.06 4.43
CA ALA A 252 1.42 -10.38 4.65
C ALA A 252 1.51 -11.20 3.37
N VAL A 253 2.16 -12.35 3.44
CA VAL A 253 2.24 -13.33 2.36
C VAL A 253 1.70 -14.65 2.86
N LEU A 254 0.77 -15.23 2.09
CA LEU A 254 0.23 -16.56 2.34
C LEU A 254 0.54 -17.47 1.15
N ALA A 255 0.98 -18.69 1.45
CA ALA A 255 1.10 -19.78 0.49
C ALA A 255 0.09 -20.86 0.86
N ALA A 256 -0.94 -21.05 0.03
CA ALA A 256 -1.90 -22.12 0.20
C ALA A 256 -1.21 -23.50 0.11
N PRO A 257 -1.70 -24.54 0.85
CA PRO A 257 -1.19 -25.88 0.70
C PRO A 257 -1.23 -26.32 -0.78
N GLY A 258 -0.20 -27.04 -1.24
CA GLY A 258 -0.26 -27.78 -2.49
C GLY A 258 -1.08 -29.06 -2.33
N ASP A 259 -1.46 -29.67 -3.42
CA ASP A 259 -2.08 -30.99 -3.42
C ASP A 259 -1.08 -32.07 -2.98
#